data_04f06dc879f380f22e40d9d42e178f08
#
_entry.id   04f06dc879f380f22e40d9d42e178f08
#
_cell.length_a   1.000
_cell.length_b   1.000
_cell.length_c   1.000
_cell.angle_alpha   90.00
_cell.angle_beta   90.00
_cell.angle_gamma   90.00
#
_symmetry.space_group_name_H-M   'P 1'
#
loop_
_entity.id
_entity.type
_entity.pdbx_description
1 polymer ?
#
loop_
_entity_poly.entity_id
_entity_poly.type
_entity_poly.pdbx_seq_one_letter_code
_entity_poly.pdbx_strand_id
1 'polypeptide(L)'
;MKCAVEKNFAGIARHITSTPVIQVFDGSLLWEGVVETFEVTCNPNVKRCYGFTYREDDSLGYATIAETDQVNSPKLAVKAFVASRLRQ
;
A
#
# COMPACT_ATOMS: atom_id res chain seq x y z
N MET A 1 -9.24 2.32 6.52
CA MET A 1 -8.40 2.29 5.31
C MET A 1 -8.98 3.10 4.16
N LYS A 2 -10.25 2.92 3.84
CA LYS A 2 -10.91 3.69 2.77
C LYS A 2 -10.78 5.20 2.96
N CYS A 3 -11.01 5.68 4.18
CA CYS A 3 -10.90 7.12 4.47
C CYS A 3 -9.48 7.64 4.27
N ALA A 4 -8.46 6.84 4.61
CA ALA A 4 -7.07 7.23 4.40
C ALA A 4 -6.75 7.34 2.90
N VAL A 5 -7.29 6.43 2.09
CA VAL A 5 -7.11 6.45 0.64
C VAL A 5 -7.78 7.69 0.05
N GLU A 6 -9.03 7.96 0.43
CA GLU A 6 -9.76 9.10 -0.11
C GLU A 6 -9.13 10.43 0.33
N LYS A 7 -8.51 10.46 1.50
CA LYS A 7 -7.83 11.65 2.01
C LYS A 7 -6.52 11.93 1.24
N ASN A 8 -5.79 10.88 0.89
CA ASN A 8 -4.50 11.02 0.20
C ASN A 8 -4.64 11.22 -1.31
N PHE A 9 -5.71 10.68 -1.90
CA PHE A 9 -5.95 10.79 -3.34
C PHE A 9 -7.30 11.44 -3.55
N ALA A 10 -7.33 12.57 -4.20
CA ALA A 10 -8.58 13.26 -4.53
C ALA A 10 -9.46 12.36 -5.38
N GLY A 11 -10.55 11.84 -4.79
CA GLY A 11 -11.44 10.93 -5.49
C GLY A 11 -12.21 10.06 -4.51
N ILE A 12 -13.00 9.14 -5.07
CA ILE A 12 -13.80 8.19 -4.30
C ILE A 12 -13.13 6.83 -4.39
N ALA A 13 -12.85 6.22 -3.23
CA ALA A 13 -12.22 4.91 -3.16
C ALA A 13 -13.26 3.81 -2.95
N ARG A 14 -13.11 2.72 -3.71
CA ARG A 14 -13.94 1.52 -3.56
C ARG A 14 -13.02 0.33 -3.33
N HIS A 15 -13.26 -0.41 -2.25
CA HIS A 15 -12.50 -1.61 -1.94
C HIS A 15 -12.74 -2.70 -2.99
N ILE A 16 -11.68 -3.27 -3.53
CA ILE A 16 -11.75 -4.33 -4.53
C ILE A 16 -11.45 -5.68 -3.91
N THR A 17 -10.30 -5.80 -3.23
CA THR A 17 -9.86 -7.08 -2.71
C THR A 17 -8.84 -6.88 -1.59
N SER A 18 -8.67 -7.93 -0.77
CA SER A 18 -7.68 -8.01 0.29
C SER A 18 -6.71 -9.14 -0.07
N THR A 19 -5.42 -8.86 -0.07
CA THR A 19 -4.39 -9.82 -0.47
C THR A 19 -3.37 -9.99 0.64
N PRO A 20 -3.17 -11.22 1.16
CA PRO A 20 -2.09 -11.45 2.13
C PRO A 20 -0.74 -11.38 1.42
N VAL A 21 0.21 -10.68 2.04
CA VAL A 21 1.54 -10.46 1.48
C VAL A 21 2.58 -10.70 2.58
N ILE A 22 3.66 -11.38 2.20
CA ILE A 22 4.83 -11.57 3.06
C ILE A 22 6.03 -11.03 2.30
N GLN A 23 6.76 -10.08 2.91
CA GLN A 23 7.95 -9.52 2.32
C GLN A 23 9.17 -9.95 3.13
N VAL A 24 10.08 -10.65 2.47
CA VAL A 24 11.29 -11.18 3.09
C VAL A 24 12.51 -10.64 2.34
N PHE A 25 13.56 -10.33 3.08
CA PHE A 25 14.84 -9.92 2.50
C PHE A 25 15.97 -10.59 3.29
N ASP A 26 16.85 -11.30 2.59
CA ASP A 26 18.04 -11.95 3.16
C ASP A 26 17.68 -12.84 4.36
N GLY A 27 16.59 -13.62 4.21
CA GLY A 27 16.13 -14.53 5.24
C GLY A 27 15.38 -13.88 6.40
N SER A 28 15.25 -12.56 6.39
CA SER A 28 14.56 -11.82 7.45
C SER A 28 13.20 -11.35 7.00
N LEU A 29 12.21 -11.54 7.85
CA LEU A 29 10.86 -11.04 7.60
C LEU A 29 10.84 -9.53 7.81
N LEU A 30 10.52 -8.78 6.76
CA LEU A 30 10.46 -7.33 6.81
C LEU A 30 9.04 -6.81 7.00
N TRP A 31 8.06 -7.51 6.45
CA TRP A 31 6.67 -7.10 6.57
C TRP A 31 5.76 -8.29 6.28
N GLU A 32 4.71 -8.41 7.06
CA GLU A 32 3.67 -9.42 6.87
C GLU A 32 2.33 -8.82 7.22
N GLY A 33 1.34 -9.05 6.38
CA GLY A 33 0.00 -8.53 6.63
C GLY A 33 -0.89 -8.64 5.41
N VAL A 34 -1.94 -7.84 5.41
CA VAL A 34 -2.92 -7.81 4.32
C VAL A 34 -2.86 -6.46 3.64
N VAL A 35 -2.76 -6.50 2.31
CA VAL A 35 -2.81 -5.30 1.47
C VAL A 35 -4.23 -5.17 0.92
N GLU A 36 -4.84 -4.02 1.15
CA GLU A 36 -6.16 -3.70 0.62
C GLU A 36 -6.00 -2.96 -0.71
N THR A 37 -6.66 -3.46 -1.74
CA THR A 37 -6.65 -2.82 -3.06
C THR A 37 -7.93 -2.01 -3.22
N PHE A 38 -7.79 -0.76 -3.67
CA PHE A 38 -8.90 0.15 -3.90
C PHE A 38 -8.89 0.64 -5.33
N GLU A 39 -10.08 0.79 -5.89
CA GLU A 39 -10.27 1.51 -7.14
C GLU A 39 -10.59 2.97 -6.80
N VAL A 40 -9.89 3.90 -7.44
CA VAL A 40 -10.09 5.33 -7.22
C VAL A 40 -10.78 5.91 -8.44
N THR A 41 -11.94 6.53 -8.23
CA THR A 41 -12.69 7.19 -9.28
C THR A 41 -12.61 8.70 -9.10
N CYS A 42 -12.91 9.44 -10.16
CA CYS A 42 -12.88 10.91 -10.16
C CYS A 42 -11.47 11.49 -9.96
N ASN A 43 -10.44 10.68 -10.20
CA ASN A 43 -9.05 11.14 -10.18
C ASN A 43 -8.39 10.77 -11.50
N PRO A 44 -7.99 11.75 -12.33
CA PRO A 44 -7.44 11.45 -13.66
C PRO A 44 -6.06 10.78 -13.62
N ASN A 45 -5.34 10.89 -12.50
CA ASN A 45 -3.96 10.40 -12.40
C ASN A 45 -3.84 9.07 -11.67
N VAL A 46 -4.82 8.72 -10.85
CA VAL A 46 -4.77 7.50 -10.03
C VAL A 46 -6.04 6.70 -10.23
N LYS A 47 -5.91 5.49 -10.75
CA LYS A 47 -7.06 4.59 -10.99
C LYS A 47 -7.15 3.53 -9.92
N ARG A 48 -6.04 3.13 -9.34
CA ARG A 48 -5.98 2.07 -8.35
C ARG A 48 -4.90 2.39 -7.34
N CYS A 49 -5.10 1.97 -6.10
CA CYS A 49 -4.10 2.17 -5.06
C CYS A 49 -4.12 1.00 -4.09
N TYR A 50 -3.04 0.86 -3.34
CA TYR A 50 -2.84 -0.20 -2.38
C TYR A 50 -2.66 0.42 -1.00
N GLY A 51 -3.40 -0.10 -0.02
CA GLY A 51 -3.32 0.39 1.34
C GLY A 51 -2.96 -0.73 2.30
N PHE A 52 -2.11 -0.44 3.26
CA PHE A 52 -1.73 -1.40 4.29
C PHE A 52 -1.25 -0.69 5.55
N THR A 53 -1.20 -1.42 6.65
CA THR A 53 -0.70 -0.90 7.91
C THR A 53 0.74 -1.32 8.11
N TYR A 54 1.48 -0.52 8.86
CA TYR A 54 2.85 -0.85 9.26
C TYR A 54 3.08 -0.39 10.69
N ARG A 55 4.08 -0.98 11.34
CA ARG A 55 4.47 -0.56 12.68
C ARG A 55 5.74 0.26 12.60
N GLU A 56 5.76 1.35 13.35
CA GLU A 56 6.94 2.17 13.51
C GLU A 56 7.05 2.51 14.99
N ASP A 57 8.11 2.03 15.64
CA ASP A 57 8.26 2.04 17.09
C ASP A 57 7.04 1.34 17.71
N ASP A 58 6.30 1.98 18.57
CA ASP A 58 5.10 1.38 19.18
C ASP A 58 3.80 1.89 18.55
N SER A 59 3.89 2.60 17.43
CA SER A 59 2.70 3.14 16.80
C SER A 59 2.37 2.43 15.50
N LEU A 60 1.09 2.49 15.13
CA LEU A 60 0.56 1.90 13.91
C LEU A 60 0.34 3.00 12.90
N GLY A 61 0.94 2.85 11.72
CA GLY A 61 0.76 3.78 10.61
C GLY A 61 0.00 3.15 9.46
N TYR A 62 -0.45 3.98 8.54
CA TYR A 62 -1.10 3.56 7.31
C TYR A 62 -0.31 4.07 6.13
N ALA A 63 -0.06 3.19 5.17
CA ALA A 63 0.59 3.55 3.91
C ALA A 63 -0.41 3.35 2.77
N THR A 64 -0.41 4.30 1.84
CA THR A 64 -1.19 4.19 0.61
C THR A 64 -0.27 4.46 -0.57
N ILE A 65 -0.28 3.56 -1.55
CA ILE A 65 0.60 3.64 -2.70
C ILE A 65 -0.23 3.55 -3.96
N ALA A 66 -0.09 4.55 -4.82
CA ALA A 66 -0.80 4.57 -6.10
C ALA A 66 -0.19 3.56 -7.06
N GLU A 67 -1.03 2.93 -7.87
CA GLU A 67 -0.59 2.02 -8.91
C GLU A 67 0.20 2.78 -9.99
N THR A 68 1.33 2.20 -10.39
CA THR A 68 2.14 2.70 -11.51
C THR A 68 2.53 1.51 -12.38
N ASP A 69 3.24 1.78 -13.48
CA ASP A 69 3.74 0.70 -14.33
C ASP A 69 4.71 -0.22 -13.58
N GLN A 70 5.39 0.31 -12.57
CA GLN A 70 6.35 -0.44 -11.76
C GLN A 70 5.75 -1.03 -10.50
N VAL A 71 4.64 -0.48 -10.05
CA VAL A 71 3.93 -0.95 -8.84
C VAL A 71 2.49 -1.26 -9.25
N ASN A 72 2.29 -2.48 -9.76
CA ASN A 72 0.99 -2.89 -10.29
C ASN A 72 0.42 -4.11 -9.58
N SER A 73 0.92 -4.42 -8.37
CA SER A 73 0.38 -5.50 -7.55
C SER A 73 0.57 -5.19 -6.07
N PRO A 74 -0.22 -5.82 -5.18
CA PRO A 74 -0.06 -5.61 -3.74
C PRO A 74 1.36 -5.93 -3.24
N LYS A 75 1.96 -7.00 -3.74
CA LYS A 75 3.32 -7.39 -3.34
C LYS A 75 4.33 -6.32 -3.72
N LEU A 76 4.23 -5.77 -4.93
CA LEU A 76 5.15 -4.73 -5.38
C LEU A 76 4.95 -3.43 -4.60
N ALA A 77 3.73 -3.13 -4.17
CA ALA A 77 3.47 -1.97 -3.34
C ALA A 77 4.20 -2.07 -2.00
N VAL A 78 4.11 -3.23 -1.34
CA VAL A 78 4.83 -3.46 -0.09
C VAL A 78 6.33 -3.43 -0.30
N LYS A 79 6.82 -4.04 -1.37
CA LYS A 79 8.25 -4.05 -1.70
C LYS A 79 8.78 -2.64 -1.88
N ALA A 80 8.05 -1.78 -2.59
CA ALA A 80 8.45 -0.39 -2.80
C ALA A 80 8.49 0.38 -1.48
N PHE A 81 7.51 0.17 -0.62
CA PHE A 81 7.45 0.81 0.68
C PHE A 81 8.64 0.40 1.55
N VAL A 82 8.91 -0.91 1.64
CA VAL A 82 10.01 -1.44 2.45
C VAL A 82 11.35 -0.93 1.93
N ALA A 83 11.55 -0.94 0.61
CA ALA A 83 12.79 -0.46 0.01
C ALA A 83 13.02 1.02 0.34
N SER A 84 11.96 1.82 0.33
CA SER A 84 12.05 3.24 0.68
C SER A 84 12.48 3.42 2.13
N ARG A 85 11.98 2.60 3.05
CA ARG A 85 12.35 2.70 4.46
C ARG A 85 13.76 2.22 4.74
N LEU A 86 14.24 1.23 4.00
CA LEU A 86 15.61 0.72 4.17
C LEU A 86 16.67 1.73 3.74
N ARG A 87 16.30 2.72 2.94
CA ARG A 87 17.22 3.77 2.49
C ARG A 87 17.36 4.91 3.48
N GLN A 88 16.55 4.91 4.50
CA GLN A 88 16.60 5.93 5.56
C GLN A 88 17.52 5.49 6.73
#